data_e4c7967ac2bb679fb1a877e50f439471
#
_entry.id   e4c7967ac2bb679fb1a877e50f439471
#
_cell.length_a   1.000
_cell.length_b   1.000
_cell.length_c   1.000
_cell.angle_alpha   90.00
_cell.angle_beta   90.00
_cell.angle_gamma   90.00
#
_symmetry.space_group_name_H-M   'P 1'
#
loop_
_entity.id
_entity.type
_entity.pdbx_description
1 polymer ?
#
loop_
_entity_poly.entity_id
_entity_poly.type
_entity_poly.pdbx_seq_one_letter_code
_entity_poly.pdbx_strand_id
1 'polypeptide(L)'
;MIFKKDPLQIIPFLTYGTKTHLYLKGRALEDEDIDLDKKGWFDIILNSWKRFETDEIRKTAIKITVANIRIDSKTDAEGYYLIDESTSNVESFADKEGWLNYSISYDVENIKRQIKSNNLFDGEMLIPNDKASFGVISDIDDTILHTGVASPLKWRVVVNTFFKTPHKRKALEGASEFYSLLHNGKTEHEANPIFYVSNSPWNLYRYLDVFLKRNKFPKGPILLRDFRTPFDRTPKTELAHKYHEIYNILKTYPNLSFILIGDCGEKDAYIYLDVVKEFPDRIKAIYLRAVEHKKKMKRISSLFATYKEVPVLIVEEGEHALNHAREHSFIV
;
A
#
# COMPACT_ATOMS: atom_id res chain seq x y z
N MET A 1 -30.98 12.33 -26.08
CA MET A 1 -30.18 12.69 -24.92
C MET A 1 -28.73 12.39 -25.27
N ILE A 2 -27.89 13.40 -25.38
CA ILE A 2 -26.45 13.21 -25.55
C ILE A 2 -25.94 12.88 -24.14
N PHE A 3 -25.57 11.62 -23.90
CA PHE A 3 -24.91 11.25 -22.64
C PHE A 3 -23.60 12.03 -22.55
N LYS A 4 -23.54 12.99 -21.65
CA LYS A 4 -22.32 13.75 -21.37
C LYS A 4 -21.35 12.73 -20.73
N LYS A 5 -20.25 12.46 -21.41
CA LYS A 5 -19.19 11.60 -20.86
C LYS A 5 -18.56 12.29 -19.66
N ASP A 6 -18.24 11.52 -18.63
CA ASP A 6 -17.61 12.06 -17.42
C ASP A 6 -16.20 12.61 -17.72
N PRO A 7 -15.73 13.60 -16.95
CA PRO A 7 -14.40 14.17 -17.13
C PRO A 7 -13.29 13.13 -16.96
N LEU A 8 -12.16 13.35 -17.60
CA LEU A 8 -10.99 12.49 -17.43
C LEU A 8 -10.21 12.89 -16.18
N GLN A 9 -9.68 11.89 -15.47
CA GLN A 9 -8.75 12.08 -14.36
C GLN A 9 -7.62 11.07 -14.40
N ILE A 10 -6.50 11.40 -13.75
CA ILE A 10 -5.41 10.46 -13.44
C ILE A 10 -5.35 10.32 -11.93
N ILE A 11 -5.25 9.09 -11.45
CA ILE A 11 -5.02 8.77 -10.04
C ILE A 11 -3.59 8.26 -9.91
N PRO A 12 -2.64 9.10 -9.48
CA PRO A 12 -1.31 8.64 -9.11
C PRO A 12 -1.39 7.80 -7.83
N PHE A 13 -0.66 6.69 -7.81
CA PHE A 13 -0.55 5.88 -6.61
C PHE A 13 0.65 6.33 -5.78
N LEU A 14 0.57 6.18 -4.47
CA LEU A 14 1.74 6.33 -3.61
C LEU A 14 2.71 5.18 -3.91
N THR A 15 3.88 5.52 -4.39
CA THR A 15 4.90 4.57 -4.82
C THR A 15 6.22 4.78 -4.07
N TYR A 16 7.24 4.03 -4.42
CA TYR A 16 8.55 4.12 -3.81
C TYR A 16 9.66 4.07 -4.87
N GLY A 17 10.81 4.59 -4.54
CA GLY A 17 11.97 4.59 -5.43
C GLY A 17 13.26 4.85 -4.65
N THR A 18 14.31 5.18 -5.36
CA THR A 18 15.59 5.54 -4.75
C THR A 18 16.01 6.94 -5.20
N LYS A 19 17.11 7.44 -4.65
CA LYS A 19 17.72 8.71 -5.05
C LYS A 19 18.00 8.79 -6.57
N THR A 20 18.16 7.64 -7.23
CA THR A 20 18.54 7.53 -8.64
C THR A 20 17.67 6.60 -9.47
N HIS A 21 16.49 6.21 -8.94
CA HIS A 21 15.55 5.35 -9.64
C HIS A 21 14.11 5.76 -9.35
N LEU A 22 13.34 6.04 -10.39
CA LEU A 22 11.92 6.37 -10.32
C LEU A 22 11.07 5.12 -10.52
N TYR A 23 10.15 4.87 -9.59
CA TYR A 23 9.09 3.88 -9.76
C TYR A 23 7.75 4.56 -9.53
N LEU A 24 7.12 5.05 -10.62
CA LEU A 24 5.86 5.82 -10.56
C LEU A 24 4.76 5.02 -11.24
N LYS A 25 3.66 4.82 -10.55
CA LYS A 25 2.51 4.07 -11.05
C LYS A 25 1.21 4.82 -10.76
N GLY A 26 0.23 4.65 -11.62
CA GLY A 26 -1.12 5.16 -11.40
C GLY A 26 -2.05 4.75 -12.53
N ARG A 27 -3.28 5.28 -12.52
CA ARG A 27 -4.30 4.90 -13.49
C ARG A 27 -5.06 6.11 -14.02
N ALA A 28 -5.27 6.13 -15.32
CA ALA A 28 -6.11 7.09 -16.04
C ALA A 28 -7.52 6.51 -16.21
N LEU A 29 -8.54 7.25 -15.80
CA LEU A 29 -9.94 6.81 -15.82
C LEU A 29 -10.91 7.99 -15.95
N GLU A 30 -12.18 7.71 -16.16
CA GLU A 30 -13.26 8.68 -16.06
C GLU A 30 -13.51 9.04 -14.59
N ASP A 31 -13.87 10.30 -14.31
CA ASP A 31 -14.22 10.73 -12.95
C ASP A 31 -15.72 10.58 -12.70
N GLU A 32 -16.09 9.71 -11.82
CA GLU A 32 -17.48 9.47 -11.42
C GLU A 32 -18.01 10.51 -10.41
N ASP A 33 -17.27 11.60 -10.15
CA ASP A 33 -17.60 12.67 -9.19
C ASP A 33 -17.97 12.16 -7.78
N ILE A 34 -17.20 11.16 -7.31
CA ILE A 34 -17.41 10.57 -5.99
C ILE A 34 -16.84 11.51 -4.92
N ASP A 35 -17.71 12.16 -4.18
CA ASP A 35 -17.35 12.98 -3.03
C ASP A 35 -16.99 12.08 -1.83
N LEU A 36 -15.68 11.92 -1.60
CA LEU A 36 -15.13 11.10 -0.53
C LEU A 36 -15.30 11.73 0.87
N ASP A 37 -15.69 13.00 0.96
CA ASP A 37 -15.85 13.72 2.23
C ASP A 37 -17.25 13.63 2.81
N LYS A 38 -18.26 13.24 2.05
CA LYS A 38 -19.63 13.07 2.53
C LYS A 38 -19.80 11.86 3.46
N LYS A 39 -20.69 12.00 4.45
CA LYS A 39 -21.18 10.85 5.22
C LYS A 39 -21.82 9.82 4.27
N GLY A 40 -21.34 8.55 4.31
CA GLY A 40 -21.81 7.50 3.40
C GLY A 40 -20.99 7.37 2.09
N TRP A 41 -19.91 8.16 1.93
CA TRP A 41 -18.96 8.06 0.81
C TRP A 41 -18.52 6.62 0.52
N PHE A 42 -18.46 5.82 1.56
CA PHE A 42 -18.11 4.41 1.51
C PHE A 42 -19.12 3.58 0.68
N ASP A 43 -20.41 3.80 0.91
CA ASP A 43 -21.46 3.13 0.13
C ASP A 43 -21.46 3.58 -1.33
N ILE A 44 -21.05 4.82 -1.59
CA ILE A 44 -20.93 5.38 -2.95
C ILE A 44 -19.79 4.71 -3.68
N ILE A 45 -18.59 4.62 -3.09
CA ILE A 45 -17.44 3.95 -3.71
C ILE A 45 -17.74 2.48 -4.01
N LEU A 46 -18.37 1.77 -3.07
CA LEU A 46 -18.72 0.36 -3.28
C LEU A 46 -19.82 0.14 -4.31
N ASN A 47 -20.75 1.06 -4.44
CA ASN A 47 -21.77 1.01 -5.49
C ASN A 47 -21.17 1.34 -6.87
N SER A 48 -20.16 2.20 -6.91
CA SER A 48 -19.41 2.52 -8.12
C SER A 48 -18.43 1.41 -8.55
N TRP A 49 -18.17 0.43 -7.69
CA TRP A 49 -17.27 -0.69 -7.99
C TRP A 49 -17.54 -1.36 -9.34
N LYS A 50 -18.81 -1.59 -9.68
CA LYS A 50 -19.21 -2.20 -10.95
C LYS A 50 -18.90 -1.33 -12.17
N ARG A 51 -18.71 -0.01 -11.97
CA ARG A 51 -18.40 0.96 -13.01
C ARG A 51 -16.89 1.12 -13.21
N PHE A 52 -16.08 0.87 -12.17
CA PHE A 52 -14.61 0.91 -12.28
C PHE A 52 -13.99 -0.07 -13.30
N GLU A 53 -14.75 -1.06 -13.77
CA GLU A 53 -14.30 -2.02 -14.79
C GLU A 53 -14.43 -1.50 -16.23
N THR A 54 -15.13 -0.38 -16.47
CA THR A 54 -15.53 0.01 -17.84
C THR A 54 -14.99 1.35 -18.32
N ASP A 55 -14.37 2.16 -17.47
CA ASP A 55 -14.09 3.57 -17.77
C ASP A 55 -12.59 3.90 -17.85
N GLU A 56 -11.80 2.91 -18.29
CA GLU A 56 -10.34 3.08 -18.42
C GLU A 56 -9.97 3.95 -19.63
N ILE A 57 -9.01 4.84 -19.45
CA ILE A 57 -8.45 5.67 -20.52
C ILE A 57 -7.19 4.99 -21.06
N ARG A 58 -7.41 4.23 -22.12
CA ARG A 58 -6.42 3.30 -22.71
C ARG A 58 -5.50 4.02 -23.70
N LYS A 59 -4.23 3.59 -23.73
CA LYS A 59 -3.22 3.97 -24.75
C LYS A 59 -3.13 5.48 -25.00
N THR A 60 -3.34 6.28 -23.96
CA THR A 60 -3.37 7.74 -24.02
C THR A 60 -2.04 8.30 -23.61
N ALA A 61 -1.54 9.27 -24.36
CA ALA A 61 -0.29 9.95 -24.06
C ALA A 61 -0.42 10.80 -22.80
N ILE A 62 0.57 10.69 -21.93
CA ILE A 62 0.70 11.44 -20.68
C ILE A 62 2.09 12.03 -20.56
N LYS A 63 2.20 13.14 -19.86
CA LYS A 63 3.44 13.82 -19.52
C LYS A 63 3.62 13.83 -18.00
N ILE A 64 4.76 13.41 -17.55
CA ILE A 64 5.10 13.35 -16.12
C ILE A 64 6.26 14.31 -15.89
N THR A 65 6.17 15.12 -14.84
CA THR A 65 7.24 16.04 -14.44
C THR A 65 7.65 15.71 -13.01
N VAL A 66 8.91 15.33 -12.84
CA VAL A 66 9.53 15.02 -11.54
C VAL A 66 10.72 15.94 -11.37
N ALA A 67 10.70 16.83 -10.38
CA ALA A 67 11.75 17.86 -10.24
C ALA A 67 11.92 18.62 -11.58
N ASN A 68 13.10 18.51 -12.20
CA ASN A 68 13.42 19.14 -13.49
C ASN A 68 13.36 18.16 -14.68
N ILE A 69 12.89 16.93 -14.46
CA ILE A 69 12.86 15.86 -15.45
C ILE A 69 11.46 15.76 -16.04
N ARG A 70 11.37 15.71 -17.37
CA ARG A 70 10.12 15.46 -18.10
C ARG A 70 10.18 14.09 -18.76
N ILE A 71 9.13 13.31 -18.56
CA ILE A 71 8.98 11.95 -19.08
C ILE A 71 7.69 11.89 -19.86
N ASP A 72 7.79 11.55 -21.15
CA ASP A 72 6.65 11.24 -22.00
C ASP A 72 6.34 9.74 -21.90
N SER A 73 5.10 9.40 -21.65
CA SER A 73 4.66 8.00 -21.50
C SER A 73 3.26 7.80 -22.07
N LYS A 74 2.74 6.59 -21.99
CA LYS A 74 1.38 6.23 -22.40
C LYS A 74 0.77 5.25 -21.41
N THR A 75 -0.54 5.37 -21.22
CA THR A 75 -1.29 4.36 -20.49
C THR A 75 -1.39 3.06 -21.29
N ASP A 76 -1.46 1.93 -20.59
CA ASP A 76 -1.63 0.60 -21.17
C ASP A 76 -3.09 0.33 -21.62
N ALA A 77 -3.42 -0.95 -21.87
CA ALA A 77 -4.76 -1.37 -22.27
C ALA A 77 -5.80 -1.30 -21.14
N GLU A 78 -5.37 -1.15 -19.90
CA GLU A 78 -6.22 -1.06 -18.71
C GLU A 78 -6.15 0.32 -18.05
N GLY A 79 -5.54 1.30 -18.75
CA GLY A 79 -5.41 2.68 -18.28
C GLY A 79 -4.30 2.91 -17.26
N TYR A 80 -3.46 1.91 -16.96
CA TYR A 80 -2.31 2.11 -16.06
C TYR A 80 -1.13 2.77 -16.79
N TYR A 81 -0.36 3.55 -16.05
CA TYR A 81 0.98 3.95 -16.44
C TYR A 81 1.99 3.41 -15.43
N LEU A 82 3.19 3.11 -15.90
CA LEU A 82 4.32 2.69 -15.10
C LEU A 82 5.58 3.37 -15.65
N ILE A 83 6.29 4.06 -14.77
CA ILE A 83 7.66 4.55 -15.00
C ILE A 83 8.56 3.75 -14.06
N ASP A 84 9.52 3.05 -14.62
CA ASP A 84 10.48 2.20 -13.92
C ASP A 84 11.85 2.44 -14.55
N GLU A 85 12.47 3.59 -14.19
CA GLU A 85 13.62 4.12 -14.91
C GLU A 85 14.67 4.70 -13.97
N SER A 86 15.93 4.57 -14.36
CA SER A 86 17.03 5.25 -13.70
C SER A 86 17.01 6.76 -14.01
N THR A 87 17.39 7.56 -13.05
CA THR A 87 17.38 9.01 -13.12
C THR A 87 18.64 9.62 -12.49
N SER A 88 18.86 10.92 -12.68
CA SER A 88 19.80 11.70 -11.86
C SER A 88 19.33 11.73 -10.40
N ASN A 89 20.23 12.10 -9.47
CA ASN A 89 19.86 12.20 -8.06
C ASN A 89 18.74 13.23 -7.84
N VAL A 90 17.60 12.77 -7.34
CA VAL A 90 16.41 13.58 -7.06
C VAL A 90 16.15 13.77 -5.55
N GLU A 91 17.04 13.31 -4.68
CA GLU A 91 16.90 13.34 -3.23
C GLU A 91 16.63 14.75 -2.68
N SER A 92 17.32 15.77 -3.22
CA SER A 92 17.16 17.17 -2.78
C SER A 92 15.77 17.76 -2.99
N PHE A 93 14.92 17.10 -3.76
CA PHE A 93 13.53 17.50 -4.01
C PHE A 93 12.53 16.76 -3.13
N ALA A 94 12.98 15.77 -2.34
CA ALA A 94 12.14 15.09 -1.36
C ALA A 94 11.99 15.93 -0.09
N ASP A 95 10.85 15.79 0.57
CA ASP A 95 10.60 16.43 1.85
C ASP A 95 11.34 15.75 3.02
N LYS A 96 11.09 16.21 4.24
CA LYS A 96 11.75 15.68 5.46
C LYS A 96 11.39 14.23 5.78
N GLU A 97 10.24 13.76 5.29
CA GLU A 97 9.77 12.39 5.45
C GLU A 97 10.16 11.50 4.26
N GLY A 98 10.83 12.08 3.24
CA GLY A 98 11.29 11.38 2.05
C GLY A 98 10.29 11.36 0.90
N TRP A 99 9.24 12.19 0.92
CA TRP A 99 8.28 12.24 -0.18
C TRP A 99 8.72 13.18 -1.29
N LEU A 100 8.93 12.63 -2.48
CA LEU A 100 9.19 13.34 -3.72
C LEU A 100 7.88 13.58 -4.45
N ASN A 101 7.52 14.86 -4.64
CA ASN A 101 6.35 15.25 -5.41
C ASN A 101 6.64 15.19 -6.91
N TYR A 102 5.65 14.78 -7.69
CA TYR A 102 5.65 14.83 -9.14
C TYR A 102 4.27 15.19 -9.67
N SER A 103 4.19 15.66 -10.88
CA SER A 103 2.92 15.99 -11.53
C SER A 103 2.74 15.20 -12.82
N ILE A 104 1.47 14.90 -13.13
CA ILE A 104 1.08 14.19 -14.34
C ILE A 104 0.00 14.99 -15.06
N SER A 105 0.07 14.99 -16.38
CA SER A 105 -0.97 15.55 -17.23
C SER A 105 -1.20 14.67 -18.46
N TYR A 106 -2.39 14.75 -19.01
CA TYR A 106 -2.63 14.23 -20.36
C TYR A 106 -1.94 15.10 -21.39
N ASP A 107 -1.44 14.50 -22.47
CA ASP A 107 -1.09 15.23 -23.68
C ASP A 107 -2.37 15.57 -24.43
N VAL A 108 -2.74 16.87 -24.43
CA VAL A 108 -4.07 17.32 -24.86
C VAL A 108 -4.28 17.38 -26.38
N GLU A 109 -3.23 17.21 -27.21
CA GLU A 109 -3.32 17.39 -28.67
C GLU A 109 -4.45 16.59 -29.33
N ASN A 110 -4.82 15.43 -28.77
CA ASN A 110 -5.84 14.54 -29.33
C ASN A 110 -7.05 14.31 -28.41
N ILE A 111 -7.16 15.04 -27.29
CA ILE A 111 -8.22 14.82 -26.30
C ILE A 111 -9.33 15.87 -26.47
N LYS A 112 -10.52 15.41 -26.90
CA LYS A 112 -11.73 16.26 -27.05
C LYS A 112 -12.64 16.25 -25.81
N ARG A 113 -12.24 15.59 -24.74
CA ARG A 113 -13.01 15.44 -23.51
C ARG A 113 -12.57 16.46 -22.46
N GLN A 114 -13.50 16.82 -21.58
CA GLN A 114 -13.17 17.61 -20.40
C GLN A 114 -12.19 16.84 -19.51
N ILE A 115 -11.16 17.51 -19.02
CA ILE A 115 -10.18 16.94 -18.09
C ILE A 115 -10.34 17.67 -16.75
N LYS A 116 -10.32 16.90 -15.65
CA LYS A 116 -10.42 17.43 -14.27
C LYS A 116 -9.11 18.14 -13.85
N SER A 117 -9.18 18.92 -12.77
CA SER A 117 -8.01 19.54 -12.11
C SER A 117 -7.10 20.35 -13.05
N ASN A 118 -7.68 21.03 -14.07
CA ASN A 118 -6.93 21.77 -15.07
C ASN A 118 -5.82 20.94 -15.76
N ASN A 119 -6.05 19.64 -15.90
CA ASN A 119 -5.09 18.68 -16.46
C ASN A 119 -3.77 18.60 -15.68
N LEU A 120 -3.80 18.74 -14.37
CA LEU A 120 -2.64 18.59 -13.50
C LEU A 120 -3.02 17.69 -12.33
N PHE A 121 -2.32 16.56 -12.16
CA PHE A 121 -2.57 15.56 -11.14
C PHE A 121 -1.29 15.34 -10.35
N ASP A 122 -1.35 15.59 -9.04
CA ASP A 122 -0.19 15.47 -8.16
C ASP A 122 -0.02 14.03 -7.68
N GLY A 123 1.21 13.53 -7.79
CA GLY A 123 1.63 12.22 -7.30
C GLY A 123 2.81 12.34 -6.35
N GLU A 124 3.07 11.27 -5.61
CA GLU A 124 4.14 11.23 -4.61
C GLU A 124 4.85 9.88 -4.64
N MET A 125 6.18 9.93 -4.54
CA MET A 125 7.07 8.76 -4.46
C MET A 125 7.91 8.84 -3.20
N LEU A 126 7.98 7.76 -2.43
CA LEU A 126 8.80 7.68 -1.22
C LEU A 126 10.24 7.35 -1.57
N ILE A 127 11.15 8.16 -1.09
CA ILE A 127 12.58 7.91 -1.04
C ILE A 127 12.97 7.91 0.45
N PRO A 128 13.13 6.76 1.11
CA PRO A 128 13.48 6.72 2.52
C PRO A 128 14.73 7.55 2.79
N ASN A 129 14.67 8.39 3.82
CA ASN A 129 15.80 9.23 4.18
C ASN A 129 16.85 8.45 4.98
N ASP A 130 18.06 9.02 5.11
CA ASP A 130 19.20 8.37 5.78
C ASP A 130 19.02 8.26 7.32
N LYS A 131 17.95 8.84 7.91
CA LYS A 131 17.63 8.71 9.33
C LYS A 131 16.80 7.47 9.64
N ALA A 132 16.23 6.84 8.62
CA ALA A 132 15.42 5.65 8.81
C ALA A 132 16.28 4.50 9.37
N SER A 133 15.95 4.04 10.57
CA SER A 133 16.66 2.93 11.24
C SER A 133 16.20 1.57 10.73
N PHE A 134 14.97 1.50 10.21
CA PHE A 134 14.37 0.32 9.60
C PHE A 134 13.19 0.75 8.73
N GLY A 135 12.67 -0.19 7.93
CA GLY A 135 11.37 -0.05 7.27
C GLY A 135 10.34 -0.99 7.89
N VAL A 136 9.07 -0.74 7.63
CA VAL A 136 7.97 -1.64 8.00
C VAL A 136 7.28 -2.12 6.73
N ILE A 137 7.07 -3.41 6.60
CA ILE A 137 6.24 -3.99 5.54
C ILE A 137 5.03 -4.65 6.20
N SER A 138 3.85 -4.13 5.92
CA SER A 138 2.62 -4.53 6.58
C SER A 138 1.59 -5.04 5.58
N ASP A 139 0.96 -6.17 5.94
CA ASP A 139 -0.31 -6.53 5.34
C ASP A 139 -1.43 -5.58 5.79
N ILE A 140 -2.43 -5.37 4.93
CA ILE A 140 -3.62 -4.58 5.25
C ILE A 140 -4.79 -5.50 5.63
N ASP A 141 -5.00 -6.54 4.82
CA ASP A 141 -6.12 -7.47 4.96
C ASP A 141 -5.93 -8.27 6.25
N ASP A 142 -6.97 -8.46 7.05
CA ASP A 142 -6.95 -9.17 8.34
C ASP A 142 -5.91 -8.72 9.39
N THR A 143 -4.92 -7.93 9.02
CA THR A 143 -3.92 -7.35 9.93
C THR A 143 -4.38 -6.01 10.48
N ILE A 144 -4.63 -5.03 9.61
CA ILE A 144 -5.20 -3.73 9.97
C ILE A 144 -6.73 -3.81 10.03
N LEU A 145 -7.32 -4.57 9.14
CA LEU A 145 -8.76 -4.73 8.99
C LEU A 145 -9.14 -6.20 9.18
N HIS A 146 -10.06 -6.47 10.09
CA HIS A 146 -10.66 -7.81 10.26
C HIS A 146 -11.57 -8.15 9.09
N THR A 147 -11.03 -8.53 7.96
CA THR A 147 -11.83 -8.78 6.76
C THR A 147 -12.21 -10.24 6.58
N GLY A 148 -11.32 -11.17 6.88
CA GLY A 148 -11.50 -12.60 6.63
C GLY A 148 -11.85 -12.94 5.19
N VAL A 149 -11.69 -11.99 4.24
CA VAL A 149 -12.27 -12.15 2.90
C VAL A 149 -11.68 -11.26 1.82
N ALA A 150 -11.14 -11.89 0.80
CA ALA A 150 -10.68 -11.29 -0.46
C ALA A 150 -11.82 -10.87 -1.43
N SER A 151 -12.98 -10.43 -0.96
CA SER A 151 -14.10 -10.04 -1.83
C SER A 151 -14.56 -8.61 -1.54
N PRO A 152 -14.76 -7.77 -2.57
CA PRO A 152 -15.22 -6.38 -2.42
C PRO A 152 -16.53 -6.23 -1.65
N LEU A 153 -17.44 -7.18 -1.84
CA LEU A 153 -18.75 -7.17 -1.16
C LEU A 153 -18.61 -7.40 0.35
N LYS A 154 -17.63 -8.16 0.75
CA LYS A 154 -17.33 -8.47 2.15
C LYS A 154 -16.55 -7.34 2.81
N TRP A 155 -15.73 -6.60 2.07
CA TRP A 155 -15.14 -5.34 2.48
C TRP A 155 -16.20 -4.34 2.98
N ARG A 156 -17.32 -4.24 2.26
CA ARG A 156 -18.47 -3.42 2.65
C ARG A 156 -19.02 -3.78 4.03
N VAL A 157 -19.20 -5.07 4.30
CA VAL A 157 -19.71 -5.56 5.59
C VAL A 157 -18.71 -5.25 6.70
N VAL A 158 -17.43 -5.45 6.43
CA VAL A 158 -16.36 -5.27 7.41
C VAL A 158 -16.22 -3.82 7.83
N VAL A 159 -16.10 -2.89 6.91
CA VAL A 159 -15.92 -1.48 7.25
C VAL A 159 -17.17 -0.92 7.93
N ASN A 160 -18.37 -1.25 7.45
CA ASN A 160 -19.59 -0.87 8.15
C ASN A 160 -19.67 -1.43 9.57
N THR A 161 -19.14 -2.63 9.80
CA THR A 161 -19.09 -3.25 11.11
C THR A 161 -18.04 -2.61 12.01
N PHE A 162 -16.87 -2.24 11.46
CA PHE A 162 -15.81 -1.57 12.21
C PHE A 162 -16.25 -0.22 12.78
N PHE A 163 -16.89 0.60 11.97
CA PHE A 163 -17.35 1.92 12.42
C PHE A 163 -18.54 1.86 13.39
N LYS A 164 -19.30 0.77 13.39
CA LYS A 164 -20.46 0.61 14.30
C LYS A 164 -20.11 -0.06 15.64
N THR A 165 -18.96 -0.72 15.76
CA THR A 165 -18.60 -1.48 16.95
C THR A 165 -17.48 -0.77 17.74
N PRO A 166 -17.74 -0.22 18.95
CA PRO A 166 -16.76 0.53 19.74
C PRO A 166 -15.46 -0.23 20.01
N HIS A 167 -15.56 -1.52 20.32
CA HIS A 167 -14.38 -2.38 20.58
C HIS A 167 -13.45 -2.48 19.36
N LYS A 168 -14.02 -2.68 18.17
CA LYS A 168 -13.25 -2.74 16.93
C LYS A 168 -12.59 -1.41 16.57
N ARG A 169 -13.27 -0.30 16.86
CA ARG A 169 -12.72 1.05 16.68
C ARG A 169 -11.51 1.28 17.58
N LYS A 170 -11.60 0.91 18.86
CA LYS A 170 -10.48 1.01 19.80
C LYS A 170 -9.28 0.16 19.37
N ALA A 171 -9.51 -1.05 18.86
CA ALA A 171 -8.45 -1.90 18.33
C ALA A 171 -7.75 -1.27 17.11
N LEU A 172 -8.50 -0.58 16.25
CA LEU A 172 -7.95 0.15 15.11
C LEU A 172 -7.14 1.37 15.53
N GLU A 173 -7.61 2.12 16.52
CA GLU A 173 -6.88 3.25 17.13
C GLU A 173 -5.55 2.79 17.74
N GLY A 174 -5.53 1.70 18.49
CA GLY A 174 -4.30 1.12 19.04
C GLY A 174 -3.33 0.63 17.95
N ALA A 175 -3.86 0.07 16.85
CA ALA A 175 -3.02 -0.29 15.71
C ALA A 175 -2.40 0.95 15.05
N SER A 176 -3.18 2.00 14.77
CA SER A 176 -2.63 3.22 14.15
C SER A 176 -1.59 3.91 15.02
N GLU A 177 -1.75 3.87 16.35
CA GLU A 177 -0.77 4.36 17.30
C GLU A 177 0.54 3.56 17.22
N PHE A 178 0.46 2.23 17.21
CA PHE A 178 1.64 1.37 17.06
C PHE A 178 2.41 1.65 15.77
N TYR A 179 1.71 1.79 14.64
CA TYR A 179 2.34 2.14 13.37
C TYR A 179 2.97 3.53 13.39
N SER A 180 2.33 4.50 14.05
CA SER A 180 2.88 5.85 14.21
C SER A 180 4.15 5.84 15.06
N LEU A 181 4.20 5.04 16.12
CA LEU A 181 5.41 4.88 16.94
C LEU A 181 6.53 4.21 16.15
N LEU A 182 6.25 3.18 15.36
CA LEU A 182 7.24 2.56 14.47
C LEU A 182 7.76 3.54 13.41
N HIS A 183 6.89 4.35 12.83
CA HIS A 183 7.27 5.39 11.86
C HIS A 183 8.17 6.44 12.49
N ASN A 184 7.83 6.91 13.67
CA ASN A 184 8.62 7.91 14.40
C ASN A 184 9.95 7.33 14.92
N GLY A 185 9.99 6.01 15.20
CA GLY A 185 11.16 5.33 15.69
C GLY A 185 11.59 5.73 17.09
N LYS A 186 12.81 5.37 17.48
CA LYS A 186 13.36 5.63 18.82
C LYS A 186 13.67 7.10 19.06
N THR A 187 13.99 7.87 18.03
CA THR A 187 14.31 9.29 18.15
C THR A 187 13.12 10.20 17.93
N GLU A 188 11.95 9.66 17.66
CA GLU A 188 10.70 10.35 17.27
C GLU A 188 10.79 11.14 15.94
N HIS A 189 11.91 11.03 15.22
CA HIS A 189 12.17 11.77 13.98
C HIS A 189 12.85 10.92 12.90
N GLU A 190 12.76 9.59 13.00
CA GLU A 190 13.44 8.70 12.06
C GLU A 190 12.74 8.65 10.70
N ALA A 191 11.44 8.91 10.66
CA ALA A 191 10.59 8.78 9.48
C ALA A 191 10.78 7.41 8.80
N ASN A 192 10.72 6.35 9.61
CA ASN A 192 10.85 4.98 9.13
C ASN A 192 9.75 4.68 8.09
N PRO A 193 10.11 4.25 6.88
CA PRO A 193 9.14 4.03 5.80
C PRO A 193 8.20 2.88 6.14
N ILE A 194 6.91 3.05 5.82
CA ILE A 194 5.91 1.99 5.95
C ILE A 194 5.38 1.65 4.57
N PHE A 195 5.42 0.37 4.20
CA PHE A 195 4.91 -0.19 2.96
C PHE A 195 3.69 -1.05 3.27
N TYR A 196 2.56 -0.74 2.67
CA TYR A 196 1.32 -1.48 2.80
C TYR A 196 1.17 -2.44 1.63
N VAL A 197 1.17 -3.73 1.87
CA VAL A 197 1.06 -4.78 0.84
C VAL A 197 -0.25 -5.53 1.03
N SER A 198 -1.05 -5.67 -0.02
CA SER A 198 -2.34 -6.36 0.06
C SER A 198 -2.59 -7.22 -1.17
N ASN A 199 -3.31 -8.33 -0.99
CA ASN A 199 -3.82 -9.14 -2.10
C ASN A 199 -5.06 -8.53 -2.77
N SER A 200 -5.56 -7.41 -2.25
CA SER A 200 -6.66 -6.65 -2.83
C SER A 200 -6.28 -6.07 -4.20
N PRO A 201 -7.21 -5.97 -5.14
CA PRO A 201 -6.92 -5.44 -6.47
C PRO A 201 -6.81 -3.91 -6.48
N TRP A 202 -6.09 -3.34 -7.47
CA TRP A 202 -5.81 -1.91 -7.63
C TRP A 202 -7.04 -1.00 -7.68
N ASN A 203 -8.20 -1.50 -8.07
CA ASN A 203 -9.44 -0.74 -8.04
C ASN A 203 -9.88 -0.35 -6.60
N LEU A 204 -9.31 -0.99 -5.55
CA LEU A 204 -9.49 -0.60 -4.14
C LEU A 204 -8.54 0.49 -3.66
N TYR A 205 -7.60 0.93 -4.48
CA TYR A 205 -6.54 1.86 -4.07
C TYR A 205 -7.08 3.12 -3.38
N ARG A 206 -7.97 3.87 -4.04
CA ARG A 206 -8.55 5.11 -3.47
C ARG A 206 -9.21 4.89 -2.13
N TYR A 207 -9.88 3.75 -2.01
CA TYR A 207 -10.55 3.36 -0.79
C TYR A 207 -9.56 3.11 0.36
N LEU A 208 -8.51 2.33 0.09
CA LEU A 208 -7.47 2.02 1.08
C LEU A 208 -6.70 3.27 1.49
N ASP A 209 -6.34 4.12 0.55
CA ASP A 209 -5.66 5.39 0.83
C ASP A 209 -6.49 6.30 1.74
N VAL A 210 -7.78 6.51 1.43
CA VAL A 210 -8.67 7.29 2.29
C VAL A 210 -8.88 6.62 3.65
N PHE A 211 -9.00 5.30 3.69
CA PHE A 211 -9.15 4.55 4.94
C PHE A 211 -7.93 4.75 5.85
N LEU A 212 -6.71 4.55 5.34
CA LEU A 212 -5.48 4.74 6.12
C LEU A 212 -5.35 6.17 6.62
N LYS A 213 -5.56 7.17 5.78
CA LYS A 213 -5.53 8.60 6.13
C LYS A 213 -6.53 8.95 7.25
N ARG A 214 -7.79 8.52 7.11
CA ARG A 214 -8.84 8.83 8.12
C ARG A 214 -8.61 8.16 9.46
N ASN A 215 -7.97 7.02 9.46
CA ASN A 215 -7.65 6.29 10.70
C ASN A 215 -6.25 6.62 11.21
N LYS A 216 -5.61 7.69 10.68
CA LYS A 216 -4.33 8.22 11.13
C LYS A 216 -3.17 7.23 11.05
N PHE A 217 -3.22 6.28 10.12
CA PHE A 217 -2.05 5.47 9.81
C PHE A 217 -1.00 6.33 9.10
N PRO A 218 0.29 6.10 9.36
CA PRO A 218 1.36 6.79 8.64
C PRO A 218 1.22 6.63 7.13
N LYS A 219 1.56 7.67 6.40
CA LYS A 219 1.57 7.66 4.94
C LYS A 219 2.61 6.68 4.42
N GLY A 220 2.26 5.87 3.44
CA GLY A 220 3.15 4.86 2.86
C GLY A 220 2.68 4.37 1.50
N PRO A 221 3.57 3.81 0.68
CA PRO A 221 3.21 3.12 -0.56
C PRO A 221 2.19 2.01 -0.29
N ILE A 222 1.17 1.92 -1.18
CA ILE A 222 0.12 0.90 -1.11
C ILE A 222 0.25 0.01 -2.34
N LEU A 223 0.69 -1.23 -2.14
CA LEU A 223 1.04 -2.19 -3.19
C LEU A 223 -0.06 -3.24 -3.29
N LEU A 224 -0.82 -3.17 -4.37
CA LEU A 224 -2.00 -3.99 -4.62
C LEU A 224 -1.78 -4.93 -5.79
N ARG A 225 -2.54 -6.01 -5.81
CA ARG A 225 -2.46 -7.02 -6.86
C ARG A 225 -3.16 -6.53 -8.14
N ASP A 226 -2.57 -6.82 -9.30
CA ASP A 226 -3.25 -6.63 -10.57
C ASP A 226 -4.51 -7.50 -10.64
N PHE A 227 -5.61 -6.90 -11.10
CA PHE A 227 -6.86 -7.63 -11.30
C PHE A 227 -6.69 -8.55 -12.52
N ARG A 228 -6.92 -9.85 -12.31
CA ARG A 228 -6.90 -10.82 -13.40
C ARG A 228 -8.30 -11.27 -13.72
N THR A 229 -8.68 -11.12 -14.97
CA THR A 229 -9.90 -11.73 -15.49
C THR A 229 -9.66 -13.21 -15.80
N PRO A 230 -10.71 -14.05 -15.92
CA PRO A 230 -10.59 -15.44 -16.37
C PRO A 230 -9.99 -15.56 -17.78
N PHE A 231 -9.98 -14.48 -18.55
CA PHE A 231 -9.46 -14.43 -19.92
C PHE A 231 -8.02 -13.94 -20.02
N ASP A 232 -7.40 -13.57 -18.89
CA ASP A 232 -6.02 -13.11 -18.86
C ASP A 232 -5.05 -14.26 -19.15
N ARG A 233 -4.29 -14.11 -20.24
CA ARG A 233 -3.34 -15.12 -20.75
C ARG A 233 -1.94 -14.99 -20.14
N THR A 234 -1.69 -14.01 -19.28
CA THR A 234 -0.39 -13.88 -18.64
C THR A 234 -0.13 -15.07 -17.70
N PRO A 235 1.08 -15.64 -17.68
CA PRO A 235 1.41 -16.73 -16.76
C PRO A 235 1.14 -16.32 -15.31
N LYS A 236 0.57 -17.24 -14.52
CA LYS A 236 0.53 -17.06 -13.07
C LYS A 236 1.99 -17.08 -12.58
N THR A 237 2.42 -16.03 -11.88
CA THR A 237 3.67 -16.08 -11.13
C THR A 237 3.57 -17.22 -10.11
N GLU A 238 4.56 -18.09 -10.02
CA GLU A 238 4.60 -19.19 -9.04
C GLU A 238 4.64 -18.66 -7.61
N LEU A 239 5.26 -17.49 -7.44
CA LEU A 239 5.35 -16.79 -6.16
C LEU A 239 4.07 -16.00 -5.85
N ALA A 240 3.65 -16.02 -4.60
CA ALA A 240 2.53 -15.20 -4.13
C ALA A 240 2.85 -13.70 -4.35
N HIS A 241 1.83 -12.92 -4.74
CA HIS A 241 1.98 -11.47 -4.96
C HIS A 241 2.70 -10.77 -3.79
N LYS A 242 2.27 -11.02 -2.55
CA LYS A 242 2.90 -10.43 -1.35
C LYS A 242 4.41 -10.74 -1.28
N TYR A 243 4.81 -11.98 -1.57
CA TYR A 243 6.23 -12.34 -1.57
C TYR A 243 7.01 -11.51 -2.59
N HIS A 244 6.47 -11.36 -3.79
CA HIS A 244 7.11 -10.60 -4.86
C HIS A 244 7.29 -9.13 -4.49
N GLU A 245 6.25 -8.49 -3.93
CA GLU A 245 6.34 -7.09 -3.49
C GLU A 245 7.36 -6.91 -2.35
N ILE A 246 7.36 -7.81 -1.36
CA ILE A 246 8.35 -7.80 -0.27
C ILE A 246 9.76 -7.97 -0.82
N TYR A 247 9.95 -8.91 -1.75
CA TYR A 247 11.23 -9.14 -2.41
C TYR A 247 11.73 -7.88 -3.12
N ASN A 248 10.86 -7.21 -3.88
CA ASN A 248 11.19 -5.98 -4.60
C ASN A 248 11.60 -4.86 -3.64
N ILE A 249 10.89 -4.67 -2.53
CA ILE A 249 11.23 -3.68 -1.50
C ILE A 249 12.62 -3.97 -0.93
N LEU A 250 12.87 -5.22 -0.52
CA LEU A 250 14.16 -5.63 0.05
C LEU A 250 15.33 -5.46 -0.92
N LYS A 251 15.11 -5.71 -2.21
CA LYS A 251 16.11 -5.48 -3.26
C LYS A 251 16.33 -4.00 -3.55
N THR A 252 15.27 -3.19 -3.54
CA THR A 252 15.35 -1.75 -3.77
C THR A 252 16.15 -1.05 -2.68
N TYR A 253 16.05 -1.53 -1.43
CA TYR A 253 16.73 -0.94 -0.27
C TYR A 253 17.71 -1.91 0.39
N PRO A 254 18.85 -2.23 -0.24
CA PRO A 254 19.75 -3.29 0.22
C PRO A 254 20.36 -3.05 1.60
N ASN A 255 20.42 -1.81 2.06
CA ASN A 255 21.02 -1.42 3.34
C ASN A 255 20.00 -1.19 4.46
N LEU A 256 18.70 -1.27 4.19
CA LEU A 256 17.64 -1.05 5.18
C LEU A 256 17.08 -2.39 5.65
N SER A 257 17.06 -2.63 6.95
CA SER A 257 16.39 -3.80 7.55
C SER A 257 14.91 -3.51 7.78
N PHE A 258 14.08 -4.56 7.94
CA PHE A 258 12.64 -4.40 7.98
C PHE A 258 11.99 -5.13 9.16
N ILE A 259 10.84 -4.61 9.59
CA ILE A 259 9.88 -5.27 10.46
C ILE A 259 8.72 -5.73 9.56
N LEU A 260 8.30 -6.99 9.70
CA LEU A 260 7.17 -7.54 8.96
C LEU A 260 5.95 -7.62 9.88
N ILE A 261 4.79 -7.16 9.41
CA ILE A 261 3.54 -7.18 10.16
C ILE A 261 2.46 -7.86 9.30
N GLY A 262 1.83 -8.90 9.85
CA GLY A 262 0.81 -9.68 9.14
C GLY A 262 -0.16 -10.37 10.09
N ASP A 263 -0.87 -11.36 9.62
CA ASP A 263 -1.82 -12.15 10.39
C ASP A 263 -1.50 -13.65 10.41
N CYS A 264 -2.10 -14.37 11.37
CA CYS A 264 -2.04 -15.83 11.46
C CYS A 264 -3.14 -16.54 10.64
N GLY A 265 -4.03 -15.80 9.98
CA GLY A 265 -5.18 -16.35 9.26
C GLY A 265 -4.91 -16.66 7.81
N GLU A 266 -4.05 -15.88 7.18
CA GLU A 266 -3.62 -16.03 5.79
C GLU A 266 -2.29 -16.80 5.65
N LYS A 267 -1.61 -16.60 4.54
CA LYS A 267 -0.32 -17.22 4.22
C LYS A 267 0.89 -16.41 4.72
N ASP A 268 0.67 -15.30 5.40
CA ASP A 268 1.72 -14.35 5.77
C ASP A 268 2.84 -15.00 6.57
N ALA A 269 2.52 -15.81 7.56
CA ALA A 269 3.52 -16.52 8.35
C ALA A 269 4.49 -17.35 7.50
N TYR A 270 3.99 -18.01 6.44
CA TYR A 270 4.82 -18.83 5.53
C TYR A 270 5.64 -17.93 4.60
N ILE A 271 5.02 -16.89 4.04
CA ILE A 271 5.69 -15.91 3.20
C ILE A 271 6.83 -15.25 3.97
N TYR A 272 6.59 -14.82 5.20
CA TYR A 272 7.60 -14.16 6.02
C TYR A 272 8.75 -15.09 6.39
N LEU A 273 8.47 -16.37 6.66
CA LEU A 273 9.51 -17.35 6.89
C LEU A 273 10.39 -17.57 5.64
N ASP A 274 9.79 -17.61 4.46
CA ASP A 274 10.54 -17.75 3.21
C ASP A 274 11.37 -16.48 2.92
N VAL A 275 10.82 -15.29 3.20
CA VAL A 275 11.55 -14.01 3.11
C VAL A 275 12.78 -14.00 4.03
N VAL A 276 12.63 -14.45 5.28
CA VAL A 276 13.76 -14.46 6.23
C VAL A 276 14.86 -15.42 5.77
N LYS A 277 14.51 -16.59 5.21
CA LYS A 277 15.48 -17.52 4.64
C LYS A 277 16.24 -16.95 3.45
N GLU A 278 15.53 -16.21 2.58
CA GLU A 278 16.12 -15.58 1.39
C GLU A 278 16.98 -14.36 1.74
N PHE A 279 16.60 -13.62 2.78
CA PHE A 279 17.25 -12.36 3.20
C PHE A 279 17.66 -12.44 4.68
N PRO A 280 18.64 -13.26 5.04
CA PRO A 280 19.14 -13.35 6.42
C PRO A 280 19.64 -11.96 6.87
N ASP A 281 19.47 -11.65 8.15
CA ASP A 281 19.87 -10.39 8.81
C ASP A 281 19.12 -9.13 8.32
N ARG A 282 18.17 -9.27 7.40
CA ARG A 282 17.39 -8.14 6.87
C ARG A 282 16.07 -7.91 7.57
N ILE A 283 15.62 -8.88 8.37
CA ILE A 283 14.37 -8.79 9.12
C ILE A 283 14.68 -8.67 10.60
N LYS A 284 14.22 -7.57 11.21
CA LYS A 284 14.44 -7.26 12.64
C LYS A 284 13.42 -7.93 13.56
N ALA A 285 12.18 -8.04 13.13
CA ALA A 285 11.10 -8.70 13.87
C ALA A 285 9.94 -9.07 12.94
N ILE A 286 9.13 -10.02 13.36
CA ILE A 286 7.87 -10.41 12.72
C ILE A 286 6.76 -10.29 13.77
N TYR A 287 5.74 -9.48 13.48
CA TYR A 287 4.52 -9.37 14.27
C TYR A 287 3.38 -10.04 13.52
N LEU A 288 2.77 -11.07 14.13
CA LEU A 288 1.66 -11.80 13.54
C LEU A 288 0.44 -11.66 14.42
N ARG A 289 -0.59 -11.00 13.92
CA ARG A 289 -1.85 -10.86 14.63
C ARG A 289 -2.52 -12.21 14.83
N ALA A 290 -2.93 -12.47 16.06
CA ALA A 290 -3.68 -13.67 16.39
C ALA A 290 -5.07 -13.68 15.75
N VAL A 291 -5.54 -14.86 15.36
CA VAL A 291 -6.87 -15.09 14.81
C VAL A 291 -7.65 -16.07 15.67
N GLU A 292 -8.98 -16.00 15.70
CA GLU A 292 -9.86 -16.84 16.52
C GLU A 292 -9.86 -18.34 16.14
N HIS A 293 -8.88 -18.81 15.36
CA HIS A 293 -8.82 -20.19 14.87
C HIS A 293 -7.72 -20.99 15.55
N LYS A 294 -8.05 -21.66 16.67
CA LYS A 294 -7.10 -22.40 17.53
C LYS A 294 -6.15 -23.36 16.78
N LYS A 295 -6.64 -24.10 15.77
CA LYS A 295 -5.78 -25.02 14.99
C LYS A 295 -4.74 -24.27 14.15
N LYS A 296 -5.12 -23.14 13.53
CA LYS A 296 -4.18 -22.29 12.78
C LYS A 296 -3.14 -21.70 13.73
N MET A 297 -3.57 -21.14 14.86
CA MET A 297 -2.69 -20.57 15.87
C MET A 297 -1.63 -21.59 16.34
N LYS A 298 -2.05 -22.80 16.72
CA LYS A 298 -1.13 -23.88 17.12
C LYS A 298 -0.14 -24.21 16.00
N ARG A 299 -0.59 -24.28 14.74
CA ARG A 299 0.27 -24.57 13.59
C ARG A 299 1.31 -23.46 13.38
N ILE A 300 0.92 -22.19 13.45
CA ILE A 300 1.84 -21.05 13.28
C ILE A 300 2.84 -20.99 14.46
N SER A 301 2.38 -21.16 15.70
CA SER A 301 3.27 -21.23 16.86
C SER A 301 4.30 -22.37 16.71
N SER A 302 3.89 -23.54 16.21
CA SER A 302 4.81 -24.66 15.97
C SER A 302 5.79 -24.36 14.83
N LEU A 303 5.40 -23.62 13.79
CA LEU A 303 6.26 -23.21 12.67
C LEU A 303 7.45 -22.38 13.14
N PHE A 304 7.21 -21.45 14.07
CA PHE A 304 8.24 -20.57 14.61
C PHE A 304 8.92 -21.07 15.89
N ALA A 305 8.43 -22.16 16.51
CA ALA A 305 9.01 -22.70 17.74
C ALA A 305 10.48 -23.12 17.58
N THR A 306 10.84 -23.60 16.40
CA THR A 306 12.21 -24.01 16.06
C THR A 306 13.04 -22.92 15.40
N TYR A 307 12.40 -21.81 15.01
CA TYR A 307 13.03 -20.71 14.31
C TYR A 307 13.35 -19.57 15.29
N LYS A 308 14.65 -19.32 15.53
CA LYS A 308 15.11 -18.36 16.55
C LYS A 308 15.96 -17.22 16.00
N GLU A 309 16.14 -17.15 14.67
CA GLU A 309 17.02 -16.18 14.05
C GLU A 309 16.41 -14.77 14.04
N VAL A 310 15.09 -14.67 14.06
CA VAL A 310 14.36 -13.41 14.11
C VAL A 310 13.29 -13.48 15.22
N PRO A 311 13.13 -12.45 16.05
CA PRO A 311 12.04 -12.37 17.01
C PRO A 311 10.67 -12.43 16.30
N VAL A 312 9.84 -13.38 16.69
CA VAL A 312 8.47 -13.53 16.17
C VAL A 312 7.49 -13.42 17.32
N LEU A 313 6.61 -12.43 17.27
CA LEU A 313 5.58 -12.21 18.26
C LEU A 313 4.20 -12.47 17.65
N ILE A 314 3.44 -13.38 18.26
CA ILE A 314 2.02 -13.53 17.99
C ILE A 314 1.26 -12.55 18.88
N VAL A 315 0.65 -11.56 18.27
CA VAL A 315 0.00 -10.43 18.93
C VAL A 315 -1.47 -10.75 19.17
N GLU A 316 -1.84 -10.96 20.41
CA GLU A 316 -3.24 -11.09 20.85
C GLU A 316 -3.81 -9.72 21.25
N GLU A 317 -3.00 -8.90 21.92
CA GLU A 317 -3.35 -7.56 22.38
C GLU A 317 -2.28 -6.55 21.94
N GLY A 318 -2.68 -5.33 21.57
CA GLY A 318 -1.77 -4.29 21.07
C GLY A 318 -0.65 -3.93 22.06
N GLU A 319 -0.90 -4.01 23.36
CA GLU A 319 0.08 -3.74 24.40
C GLU A 319 1.29 -4.68 24.34
N HIS A 320 1.08 -5.95 24.00
CA HIS A 320 2.18 -6.91 23.83
C HIS A 320 3.13 -6.49 22.71
N ALA A 321 2.60 -5.99 21.59
CA ALA A 321 3.41 -5.48 20.48
C ALA A 321 4.21 -4.24 20.89
N LEU A 322 3.59 -3.31 21.62
CA LEU A 322 4.25 -2.11 22.15
C LEU A 322 5.41 -2.46 23.09
N ASN A 323 5.18 -3.35 24.05
CA ASN A 323 6.21 -3.74 25.00
C ASN A 323 7.39 -4.43 24.31
N HIS A 324 7.12 -5.36 23.42
CA HIS A 324 8.16 -6.02 22.63
C HIS A 324 8.95 -5.03 21.76
N ALA A 325 8.27 -4.06 21.14
CA ALA A 325 8.95 -3.05 20.33
C ALA A 325 9.85 -2.12 21.18
N ARG A 326 9.46 -1.78 22.42
CA ARG A 326 10.30 -1.05 23.37
C ARG A 326 11.51 -1.87 23.82
N GLU A 327 11.32 -3.13 24.20
CA GLU A 327 12.40 -4.03 24.60
C GLU A 327 13.47 -4.17 23.53
N HIS A 328 13.06 -4.19 22.25
CA HIS A 328 13.97 -4.27 21.09
C HIS A 328 14.44 -2.89 20.61
N SER A 329 14.10 -1.81 21.30
CA SER A 329 14.48 -0.43 20.95
C SER A 329 14.03 -0.01 19.52
N PHE A 330 12.88 -0.46 19.07
CA PHE A 330 12.26 0.01 17.83
C PHE A 330 11.48 1.32 18.05
N ILE A 331 10.94 1.50 19.22
CA ILE A 331 10.18 2.69 19.62
C ILE A 331 10.65 3.19 21.00
N VAL A 332 10.18 4.36 21.39
CA VAL A 332 10.42 4.96 22.72
C VAL A 332 9.68 4.21 23.82
#